data_b47c976cf49594e6a55712d778468fed
#
_entry.id   b47c976cf49594e6a55712d778468fed
#
_cell.length_a   1.000
_cell.length_b   1.000
_cell.length_c   1.000
_cell.angle_alpha   90.00
_cell.angle_beta   90.00
_cell.angle_gamma   90.00
#
_symmetry.space_group_name_H-M   'P 1'
#
loop_
_entity.id
_entity.type
_entity.pdbx_description
1 polymer ?
#
loop_
_entity_poly.entity_id
_entity_poly.type
_entity_poly.pdbx_seq_one_letter_code
_entity_poly.pdbx_strand_id
1 'polypeptide(L)'
;MSFLNSVKNQSNKLSDPFVHWEFNNPLTEKMIDEIYNTEIDDPARYEINYDGTRAIDGGDGNFREGISDGGKALKFRCFLEKHNTQEFPKLFNLVQELQSKKTHEYIGSLIGKDLSKSYVRLEVICDRKGFWLKPHCDIKEKLLSCLLFANRFGESEDLGTDFYNSKLELVKTVPYKNNYGYFFSSDKNSWHGMEKKEIQKDRRCIQINYVTFKTDWPVL
;
A
#
# COMPACT_ATOMS: atom_id res chain seq x y z
N MET A 1 10.69 5.77 16.39
CA MET A 1 10.66 6.91 15.44
C MET A 1 9.24 6.99 14.94
N SER A 2 8.66 8.19 14.68
CA SER A 2 7.31 8.28 14.10
C SER A 2 7.38 8.17 12.58
N PHE A 3 6.26 7.83 11.96
CA PHE A 3 6.13 7.77 10.50
C PHE A 3 6.53 9.10 9.84
N LEU A 4 6.00 10.22 10.33
CA LEU A 4 6.32 11.55 9.81
C LEU A 4 7.81 11.88 9.92
N ASN A 5 8.45 11.51 11.03
CA ASN A 5 9.89 11.72 11.20
C ASN A 5 10.71 10.87 10.21
N SER A 6 10.27 9.66 9.94
CA SER A 6 10.89 8.82 8.90
C SER A 6 10.75 9.45 7.52
N VAL A 7 9.55 9.91 7.16
CA VAL A 7 9.34 10.62 5.88
C VAL A 7 10.21 11.87 5.79
N LYS A 8 10.33 12.66 6.86
CA LYS A 8 11.13 13.90 6.85
C LYS A 8 12.62 13.68 6.72
N ASN A 9 13.14 12.67 7.39
CA ASN A 9 14.59 12.53 7.60
C ASN A 9 15.21 11.39 6.79
N GLN A 10 14.42 10.46 6.28
CA GLN A 10 14.88 9.24 5.63
C GLN A 10 14.24 8.97 4.26
N SER A 11 13.40 9.88 3.75
CA SER A 11 12.84 9.73 2.43
C SER A 11 13.75 10.32 1.35
N ASN A 12 13.81 9.61 0.24
CA ASN A 12 14.51 10.02 -0.97
C ASN A 12 13.49 10.20 -2.10
N LYS A 13 13.42 11.41 -2.67
CA LYS A 13 12.57 11.71 -3.81
C LYS A 13 13.22 11.24 -5.09
N LEU A 14 12.50 10.46 -5.86
CA LEU A 14 12.87 9.94 -7.17
C LEU A 14 11.86 10.40 -8.22
N SER A 15 12.26 10.47 -9.47
CA SER A 15 11.41 10.95 -10.58
C SER A 15 11.23 9.95 -11.71
N ASP A 16 11.94 8.84 -11.68
CA ASP A 16 11.90 7.81 -12.71
C ASP A 16 11.31 6.50 -12.14
N PRO A 17 10.29 5.90 -12.78
CA PRO A 17 9.58 6.32 -14.00
C PRO A 17 8.51 7.41 -13.76
N PHE A 18 8.19 7.71 -12.51
CA PHE A 18 7.30 8.79 -12.08
C PHE A 18 7.74 9.29 -10.69
N VAL A 19 7.23 10.45 -10.26
CA VAL A 19 7.61 11.03 -8.97
C VAL A 19 7.11 10.15 -7.82
N HIS A 20 8.04 9.66 -7.00
CA HIS A 20 7.77 8.89 -5.81
C HIS A 20 8.85 9.14 -4.73
N TRP A 21 8.57 8.70 -3.52
CA TRP A 21 9.52 8.74 -2.40
C TRP A 21 9.71 7.34 -1.86
N GLU A 22 10.96 6.96 -1.65
CA GLU A 22 11.32 5.73 -0.94
C GLU A 22 11.93 6.08 0.41
N PHE A 23 11.65 5.31 1.44
CA PHE A 23 12.12 5.61 2.79
C PHE A 23 12.25 4.38 3.68
N ASN A 24 13.12 4.52 4.71
CA ASN A 24 13.45 3.47 5.65
C ASN A 24 12.78 3.70 7.00
N ASN A 25 12.59 2.61 7.75
CA ASN A 25 12.18 2.60 9.16
C ASN A 25 10.91 3.43 9.48
N PRO A 26 9.85 3.37 8.64
CA PRO A 26 8.61 4.08 8.92
C PRO A 26 7.81 3.48 10.08
N LEU A 27 8.05 2.23 10.43
CA LEU A 27 7.29 1.47 11.41
C LEU A 27 8.13 1.17 12.66
N THR A 28 7.48 1.01 13.79
CA THR A 28 8.10 0.43 14.99
C THR A 28 8.08 -1.11 14.90
N GLU A 29 8.96 -1.78 15.63
CA GLU A 29 8.96 -3.26 15.70
C GLU A 29 7.59 -3.81 16.13
N LYS A 30 6.92 -3.12 17.07
CA LYS A 30 5.58 -3.53 17.53
C LYS A 30 4.50 -3.42 16.44
N MET A 31 4.62 -2.47 15.50
CA MET A 31 3.75 -2.40 14.33
C MET A 31 4.03 -3.55 13.36
N ILE A 32 5.31 -3.89 13.17
CA ILE A 32 5.71 -5.04 12.36
C ILE A 32 5.20 -6.34 12.97
N ASP A 33 5.26 -6.48 14.30
CA ASP A 33 4.68 -7.63 15.01
C ASP A 33 3.18 -7.76 14.76
N GLU A 34 2.42 -6.65 14.81
CA GLU A 34 0.99 -6.67 14.49
C GLU A 34 0.72 -7.13 13.05
N ILE A 35 1.52 -6.65 12.08
CA ILE A 35 1.39 -7.08 10.68
C ILE A 35 1.61 -8.59 10.53
N TYR A 36 2.58 -9.15 11.25
CA TYR A 36 2.88 -10.58 11.17
C TYR A 36 1.91 -11.47 11.93
N ASN A 37 1.40 -11.00 13.06
CA ASN A 37 0.49 -11.76 13.90
C ASN A 37 -0.96 -11.65 13.44
N THR A 38 -1.24 -10.81 12.43
CA THR A 38 -2.58 -10.68 11.87
C THR A 38 -2.97 -11.98 11.17
N GLU A 39 -4.00 -12.61 11.65
CA GLU A 39 -4.74 -13.65 10.92
C GLU A 39 -5.63 -12.94 9.91
N ILE A 40 -5.41 -13.21 8.64
CA ILE A 40 -6.20 -12.65 7.56
C ILE A 40 -7.01 -13.76 6.94
N ASP A 41 -8.33 -13.60 6.96
CA ASP A 41 -9.26 -14.56 6.39
C ASP A 41 -8.98 -14.80 4.91
N ASP A 42 -9.17 -16.04 4.48
CA ASP A 42 -9.04 -16.41 3.09
C ASP A 42 -10.19 -15.79 2.28
N PRO A 43 -9.92 -14.82 1.40
CA PRO A 43 -10.97 -14.18 0.62
C PRO A 43 -11.66 -15.14 -0.37
N ALA A 44 -11.11 -16.33 -0.61
CA ALA A 44 -11.79 -17.35 -1.41
C ALA A 44 -13.03 -17.93 -0.70
N ARG A 45 -13.21 -17.67 0.60
CA ARG A 45 -14.42 -18.04 1.34
C ARG A 45 -15.58 -17.08 1.13
N TYR A 46 -15.32 -15.88 0.64
CA TYR A 46 -16.29 -14.83 0.44
C TYR A 46 -16.38 -14.47 -1.03
N GLU A 47 -17.54 -14.03 -1.48
CA GLU A 47 -17.61 -13.32 -2.75
C GLU A 47 -16.67 -12.13 -2.68
N ILE A 48 -15.72 -12.08 -3.60
CA ILE A 48 -14.71 -11.04 -3.61
C ILE A 48 -15.36 -9.72 -4.00
N ASN A 49 -15.82 -9.00 -3.01
CA ASN A 49 -16.20 -7.61 -3.18
C ASN A 49 -14.92 -6.78 -3.27
N TYR A 50 -14.65 -6.31 -4.46
CA TYR A 50 -13.57 -5.39 -4.72
C TYR A 50 -13.95 -4.00 -4.20
N ASP A 51 -13.61 -3.76 -2.94
CA ASP A 51 -13.94 -2.62 -2.12
C ASP A 51 -13.29 -1.29 -2.51
N GLY A 52 -13.23 -0.97 -3.78
CA GLY A 52 -12.65 0.27 -4.26
C GLY A 52 -11.12 0.28 -4.31
N THR A 53 -10.43 -0.84 -4.09
CA THR A 53 -9.00 -0.96 -4.40
C THR A 53 -8.77 -1.23 -5.87
N ARG A 54 -9.69 -0.83 -6.69
CA ARG A 54 -9.70 -1.11 -8.10
C ARG A 54 -8.59 -0.38 -8.81
N ALA A 55 -7.79 -1.16 -9.47
CA ALA A 55 -6.95 -0.70 -10.54
C ALA A 55 -7.84 -0.30 -11.72
N ILE A 56 -7.54 0.78 -12.40
CA ILE A 56 -8.12 1.06 -13.70
C ILE A 56 -7.33 0.25 -14.71
N ASP A 57 -7.89 -0.86 -15.07
CA ASP A 57 -7.35 -1.74 -16.08
C ASP A 57 -8.00 -1.38 -17.42
N GLY A 58 -7.33 -0.56 -18.19
CA GLY A 58 -7.78 -0.23 -19.55
C GLY A 58 -9.20 0.32 -19.67
N GLY A 59 -9.88 0.64 -18.56
CA GLY A 59 -11.16 1.28 -18.51
C GLY A 59 -12.37 0.40 -18.17
N ASP A 60 -12.22 -0.92 -18.04
CA ASP A 60 -13.35 -1.78 -17.64
C ASP A 60 -13.47 -1.98 -16.12
N GLY A 61 -12.47 -1.55 -15.37
CA GLY A 61 -12.43 -1.70 -13.92
C GLY A 61 -12.42 -3.14 -13.45
N ASN A 62 -12.04 -4.07 -14.31
CA ASN A 62 -12.10 -5.48 -14.02
C ASN A 62 -10.85 -5.96 -13.27
N PHE A 63 -11.02 -6.07 -11.99
CA PHE A 63 -9.96 -6.34 -11.01
C PHE A 63 -9.38 -7.74 -11.03
N ARG A 64 -10.02 -8.67 -11.73
CA ARG A 64 -9.70 -10.08 -11.63
C ARG A 64 -8.43 -10.47 -12.37
N GLU A 65 -8.04 -9.70 -13.33
CA GLU A 65 -6.76 -9.86 -13.98
C GLU A 65 -5.66 -9.34 -13.05
N GLY A 66 -4.68 -10.13 -12.76
CA GLY A 66 -3.55 -9.75 -11.92
C GLY A 66 -3.68 -10.14 -10.46
N ILE A 67 -4.83 -10.64 -10.01
CA ILE A 67 -4.98 -11.06 -8.63
C ILE A 67 -4.85 -12.58 -8.47
N SER A 68 -5.16 -13.37 -9.48
CA SER A 68 -5.03 -14.82 -9.36
C SER A 68 -4.89 -15.55 -10.69
N ASP A 69 -4.17 -16.66 -10.67
CA ASP A 69 -4.26 -17.70 -11.69
C ASP A 69 -5.58 -18.45 -11.51
N GLY A 70 -6.44 -18.45 -12.50
CA GLY A 70 -7.68 -19.19 -12.50
C GLY A 70 -8.82 -18.60 -11.67
N GLY A 71 -8.81 -17.30 -11.41
CA GLY A 71 -9.91 -16.59 -10.77
C GLY A 71 -9.97 -16.66 -9.25
N LYS A 72 -8.89 -17.12 -8.59
CA LYS A 72 -8.76 -17.11 -7.13
C LYS A 72 -7.97 -15.88 -6.68
N ALA A 73 -8.51 -15.08 -5.77
CA ALA A 73 -7.75 -14.02 -5.13
C ALA A 73 -6.66 -14.63 -4.25
N LEU A 74 -5.44 -14.13 -4.44
CA LEU A 74 -4.25 -14.54 -3.67
C LEU A 74 -3.72 -13.39 -2.81
N LYS A 75 -4.39 -12.23 -2.88
CA LYS A 75 -4.17 -11.09 -2.02
C LYS A 75 -5.16 -11.12 -0.87
N PHE A 76 -4.65 -11.41 0.30
CA PHE A 76 -5.42 -11.43 1.54
C PHE A 76 -5.27 -10.09 2.23
N ARG A 77 -6.35 -9.52 2.74
CA ARG A 77 -6.32 -8.19 3.34
C ARG A 77 -7.25 -8.06 4.53
N CYS A 78 -6.83 -7.24 5.49
CA CYS A 78 -7.63 -6.80 6.61
C CYS A 78 -7.56 -5.28 6.71
N PHE A 79 -8.72 -4.61 6.66
CA PHE A 79 -8.79 -3.16 6.86
C PHE A 79 -8.78 -2.83 8.34
N LEU A 80 -8.05 -1.77 8.69
CA LEU A 80 -8.15 -1.20 10.01
C LEU A 80 -9.38 -0.29 10.07
N GLU A 81 -10.34 -0.70 10.86
CA GLU A 81 -11.63 -0.05 11.08
C GLU A 81 -11.88 0.15 12.56
N LYS A 82 -12.89 0.94 12.93
CA LYS A 82 -13.18 1.22 14.36
C LYS A 82 -13.46 -0.01 15.19
N HIS A 83 -14.07 -1.02 14.58
CA HIS A 83 -14.48 -2.24 15.30
C HIS A 83 -13.30 -3.16 15.66
N ASN A 84 -12.18 -3.09 14.96
CA ASN A 84 -11.01 -3.97 15.18
C ASN A 84 -9.75 -3.25 15.71
N THR A 85 -9.86 -2.00 16.17
CA THR A 85 -8.72 -1.24 16.71
C THR A 85 -8.01 -1.91 17.87
N GLN A 86 -8.72 -2.74 18.63
CA GLN A 86 -8.14 -3.47 19.78
C GLN A 86 -7.20 -4.57 19.33
N GLU A 87 -7.39 -5.11 18.13
CA GLU A 87 -6.50 -6.11 17.51
C GLU A 87 -5.22 -5.46 16.97
N PHE A 88 -5.29 -4.17 16.62
CA PHE A 88 -4.21 -3.41 16.00
C PHE A 88 -3.84 -2.12 16.76
N PRO A 89 -3.55 -2.17 18.06
CA PRO A 89 -3.36 -0.94 18.84
C PRO A 89 -2.19 -0.08 18.38
N LYS A 90 -1.14 -0.65 17.76
CA LYS A 90 0.02 0.10 17.25
C LYS A 90 -0.24 0.66 15.85
N LEU A 91 -0.87 -0.11 14.98
CA LEU A 91 -1.30 0.39 13.66
C LEU A 91 -2.40 1.45 13.80
N PHE A 92 -3.24 1.36 14.83
CA PHE A 92 -4.18 2.42 15.16
C PHE A 92 -3.47 3.73 15.55
N ASN A 93 -2.40 3.68 16.32
CA ASN A 93 -1.58 4.88 16.60
C ASN A 93 -1.00 5.48 15.32
N LEU A 94 -0.62 4.65 14.35
CA LEU A 94 -0.17 5.12 13.04
C LEU A 94 -1.31 5.83 12.29
N VAL A 95 -2.53 5.30 12.33
CA VAL A 95 -3.70 5.97 11.73
C VAL A 95 -3.93 7.33 12.38
N GLN A 96 -3.86 7.44 13.70
CA GLN A 96 -3.99 8.72 14.41
C GLN A 96 -2.90 9.71 14.00
N GLU A 97 -1.65 9.26 13.83
CA GLU A 97 -0.56 10.09 13.32
C GLU A 97 -0.85 10.59 11.89
N LEU A 98 -1.35 9.72 11.02
CA LEU A 98 -1.71 10.05 9.63
C LEU A 98 -2.88 11.04 9.56
N GLN A 99 -3.88 10.93 10.45
CA GLN A 99 -4.99 11.88 10.53
C GLN A 99 -4.57 13.28 10.98
N SER A 100 -3.45 13.39 11.72
CA SER A 100 -3.04 14.64 12.31
C SER A 100 -2.73 15.70 11.26
N LYS A 101 -3.14 16.97 11.54
CA LYS A 101 -2.89 18.13 10.68
C LYS A 101 -1.43 18.23 10.25
N LYS A 102 -0.50 18.06 11.19
CA LYS A 102 0.95 18.12 10.92
C LYS A 102 1.39 17.11 9.87
N THR A 103 0.81 15.91 9.87
CA THR A 103 1.21 14.83 8.95
C THR A 103 0.58 15.02 7.58
N HIS A 104 -0.75 15.22 7.52
CA HIS A 104 -1.40 15.31 6.21
C HIS A 104 -1.02 16.60 5.46
N GLU A 105 -0.80 17.74 6.14
CA GLU A 105 -0.29 18.96 5.50
C GLU A 105 1.12 18.76 4.94
N TYR A 106 2.02 18.13 5.70
CA TYR A 106 3.37 17.87 5.24
C TYR A 106 3.39 16.96 4.03
N ILE A 107 2.69 15.82 4.10
CA ILE A 107 2.59 14.88 2.98
C ILE A 107 1.92 15.54 1.77
N GLY A 108 0.83 16.27 1.99
CA GLY A 108 0.14 17.04 0.95
C GLY A 108 1.08 18.00 0.23
N SER A 109 1.94 18.71 0.98
CA SER A 109 2.94 19.62 0.39
C SER A 109 3.96 18.90 -0.49
N LEU A 110 4.38 17.66 -0.11
CA LEU A 110 5.31 16.86 -0.91
C LEU A 110 4.70 16.43 -2.24
N ILE A 111 3.44 15.99 -2.23
CA ILE A 111 2.76 15.45 -3.41
C ILE A 111 1.97 16.51 -4.19
N GLY A 112 1.93 17.75 -3.72
CA GLY A 112 1.20 18.87 -4.38
C GLY A 112 -0.31 18.70 -4.33
N LYS A 113 -0.88 18.09 -3.28
CA LYS A 113 -2.32 17.91 -3.10
C LYS A 113 -2.80 18.37 -1.73
N ASP A 114 -3.99 18.98 -1.70
CA ASP A 114 -4.70 19.26 -0.44
C ASP A 114 -5.33 17.98 0.09
N LEU A 115 -4.90 17.54 1.26
CA LEU A 115 -5.43 16.34 1.94
C LEU A 115 -6.44 16.69 3.05
N SER A 116 -6.75 17.98 3.29
CA SER A 116 -7.56 18.44 4.44
C SER A 116 -9.00 17.89 4.47
N LYS A 117 -9.52 17.42 3.34
CA LYS A 117 -10.88 16.84 3.22
C LYS A 117 -10.85 15.36 2.89
N SER A 118 -9.71 14.72 3.11
CA SER A 118 -9.54 13.31 2.82
C SER A 118 -9.80 12.41 4.04
N TYR A 119 -9.74 11.14 3.80
CA TYR A 119 -9.80 10.08 4.81
C TYR A 119 -8.56 9.21 4.69
N VAL A 120 -8.05 8.72 5.82
CA VAL A 120 -7.02 7.69 5.84
C VAL A 120 -7.68 6.33 5.63
N ARG A 121 -7.05 5.49 4.82
CA ARG A 121 -7.35 4.07 4.72
C ARG A 121 -6.07 3.28 4.94
N LEU A 122 -6.09 2.35 5.87
CA LEU A 122 -5.00 1.45 6.15
C LEU A 122 -5.49 0.01 6.04
N GLU A 123 -4.75 -0.81 5.31
CA GLU A 123 -4.99 -2.24 5.18
C GLU A 123 -3.72 -3.02 5.41
N VAL A 124 -3.80 -4.11 6.18
CA VAL A 124 -2.76 -5.14 6.29
C VAL A 124 -2.96 -6.12 5.15
N ILE A 125 -1.89 -6.43 4.45
CA ILE A 125 -1.91 -7.28 3.26
C ILE A 125 -0.98 -8.46 3.47
N CYS A 126 -1.45 -9.63 3.01
CA CYS A 126 -0.68 -10.85 2.91
C CYS A 126 -0.85 -11.44 1.52
N ASP A 127 0.14 -11.26 0.66
CA ASP A 127 0.14 -11.89 -0.65
C ASP A 127 0.69 -13.31 -0.54
N ARG A 128 0.02 -14.27 -1.17
CA ARG A 128 0.33 -15.69 -1.10
C ARG A 128 1.02 -16.17 -2.36
N LYS A 129 1.58 -17.38 -2.32
CA LYS A 129 2.18 -18.05 -3.47
C LYS A 129 1.28 -17.98 -4.71
N GLY A 130 1.86 -17.50 -5.83
CA GLY A 130 1.17 -17.31 -7.09
C GLY A 130 0.53 -15.93 -7.27
N PHE A 131 0.59 -15.05 -6.28
CA PHE A 131 0.11 -13.67 -6.42
C PHE A 131 0.94 -12.90 -7.46
N TRP A 132 0.27 -12.10 -8.24
CA TRP A 132 0.83 -11.11 -9.14
C TRP A 132 -0.20 -10.00 -9.37
N LEU A 133 0.23 -8.85 -9.85
CA LEU A 133 -0.65 -7.71 -10.10
C LEU A 133 -0.26 -7.05 -11.41
N LYS A 134 -1.18 -7.01 -12.35
CA LYS A 134 -1.00 -6.36 -13.65
C LYS A 134 -0.62 -4.88 -13.47
N PRO A 135 0.23 -4.33 -14.34
CA PRO A 135 0.51 -2.90 -14.36
C PRO A 135 -0.78 -2.08 -14.47
N HIS A 136 -0.96 -1.12 -13.56
CA HIS A 136 -2.14 -0.28 -13.48
C HIS A 136 -1.81 1.07 -12.85
N CYS A 137 -2.69 2.03 -13.00
CA CYS A 137 -2.73 3.25 -12.20
C CYS A 137 -3.87 3.16 -11.19
N ASP A 138 -3.67 3.75 -10.03
CA ASP A 138 -4.72 3.82 -9.01
C ASP A 138 -5.90 4.70 -9.46
N ILE A 139 -7.07 4.45 -8.88
CA ILE A 139 -8.27 5.27 -9.10
C ILE A 139 -8.06 6.71 -8.61
N LYS A 140 -8.76 7.67 -9.23
CA LYS A 140 -8.62 9.10 -8.91
C LYS A 140 -8.99 9.47 -7.47
N GLU A 141 -9.80 8.65 -6.82
CA GLU A 141 -10.21 8.82 -5.43
C GLU A 141 -9.07 8.55 -4.44
N LYS A 142 -8.02 7.86 -4.85
CA LYS A 142 -6.78 7.73 -4.09
C LYS A 142 -5.88 8.95 -4.37
N LEU A 143 -5.75 9.84 -3.41
CA LEU A 143 -4.89 11.01 -3.52
C LEU A 143 -3.41 10.64 -3.34
N LEU A 144 -3.16 9.63 -2.53
CA LEU A 144 -1.83 9.07 -2.26
C LEU A 144 -1.93 7.57 -2.07
N SER A 145 -0.94 6.85 -2.61
CA SER A 145 -0.68 5.45 -2.31
C SER A 145 0.68 5.29 -1.66
N CYS A 146 0.71 4.63 -0.52
CA CYS A 146 1.91 4.30 0.24
C CYS A 146 1.88 2.81 0.58
N LEU A 147 2.99 2.12 0.32
CA LEU A 147 3.17 0.72 0.69
C LEU A 147 4.40 0.58 1.58
N LEU A 148 4.23 -0.06 2.73
CA LEU A 148 5.30 -0.32 3.70
C LEU A 148 5.47 -1.82 3.87
N PHE A 149 6.65 -2.31 3.58
CA PHE A 149 6.98 -3.72 3.57
C PHE A 149 7.40 -4.24 4.95
N ALA A 150 7.04 -5.48 5.22
CA ALA A 150 7.44 -6.24 6.39
C ALA A 150 8.04 -7.58 5.95
N ASN A 151 9.29 -7.58 5.50
CA ASN A 151 10.01 -8.78 5.06
C ASN A 151 10.78 -9.43 6.22
N ARG A 152 10.06 -10.00 7.17
CA ARG A 152 10.69 -10.64 8.35
C ARG A 152 11.16 -12.07 8.07
N PHE A 153 10.61 -12.73 7.07
CA PHE A 153 10.94 -14.13 6.73
C PHE A 153 12.11 -14.28 5.76
N GLY A 154 12.69 -13.17 5.29
CA GLY A 154 13.80 -13.21 4.33
C GLY A 154 13.38 -13.67 2.94
N GLU A 155 12.16 -13.36 2.53
CA GLU A 155 11.74 -13.50 1.13
C GLU A 155 12.62 -12.65 0.21
N SER A 156 12.68 -13.00 -1.06
CA SER A 156 13.47 -12.26 -2.03
C SER A 156 13.09 -10.78 -2.11
N GLU A 157 14.08 -9.90 -2.21
CA GLU A 157 13.87 -8.46 -2.33
C GLU A 157 13.17 -8.06 -3.63
N ASP A 158 13.20 -8.90 -4.65
CA ASP A 158 12.52 -8.68 -5.92
C ASP A 158 10.98 -8.81 -5.83
N LEU A 159 10.46 -9.33 -4.70
CA LEU A 159 9.02 -9.36 -4.40
C LEU A 159 8.44 -7.99 -4.04
N GLY A 160 9.13 -6.92 -4.33
CA GLY A 160 8.67 -5.56 -4.11
C GLY A 160 7.53 -5.14 -5.04
N THR A 161 7.44 -3.84 -5.29
CA THR A 161 6.49 -3.31 -6.26
C THR A 161 7.22 -2.89 -7.52
N ASP A 162 6.72 -3.33 -8.65
CA ASP A 162 7.25 -3.00 -9.95
C ASP A 162 6.67 -1.69 -10.46
N PHE A 163 7.53 -0.78 -10.91
CA PHE A 163 7.18 0.50 -11.50
C PHE A 163 7.48 0.50 -13.00
N TYR A 164 6.53 1.00 -13.77
CA TYR A 164 6.56 0.95 -15.23
C TYR A 164 6.52 2.36 -15.82
N ASN A 165 7.09 2.50 -17.00
CA ASN A 165 6.95 3.72 -17.81
C ASN A 165 5.58 3.75 -18.53
N SER A 166 5.33 4.81 -19.29
CA SER A 166 4.08 4.97 -20.07
C SER A 166 3.88 3.95 -21.18
N LYS A 167 4.92 3.19 -21.54
CA LYS A 167 4.85 2.08 -22.49
C LYS A 167 4.63 0.73 -21.81
N LEU A 168 4.43 0.73 -20.50
CA LEU A 168 4.32 -0.46 -19.67
C LEU A 168 5.60 -1.33 -19.65
N GLU A 169 6.75 -0.73 -19.89
CA GLU A 169 8.03 -1.39 -19.72
C GLU A 169 8.46 -1.27 -18.26
N LEU A 170 8.90 -2.38 -17.67
CA LEU A 170 9.43 -2.39 -16.29
C LEU A 170 10.70 -1.53 -16.22
N VAL A 171 10.69 -0.53 -15.33
CA VAL A 171 11.83 0.38 -15.13
C VAL A 171 12.55 0.05 -13.83
N LYS A 172 11.81 -0.24 -12.77
CA LYS A 172 12.41 -0.55 -11.48
C LYS A 172 11.47 -1.41 -10.63
N THR A 173 12.05 -2.17 -9.72
CA THR A 173 11.34 -2.80 -8.60
C THR A 173 11.75 -2.08 -7.31
N VAL A 174 10.78 -1.52 -6.57
CA VAL A 174 11.03 -1.06 -5.20
C VAL A 174 11.26 -2.30 -4.33
N PRO A 175 12.41 -2.44 -3.65
CA PRO A 175 12.78 -3.71 -3.05
C PRO A 175 11.89 -4.08 -1.85
N TYR A 176 11.52 -5.36 -1.74
CA TYR A 176 10.79 -5.93 -0.61
C TYR A 176 11.71 -6.13 0.59
N LYS A 177 12.01 -5.03 1.30
CA LYS A 177 12.84 -5.04 2.51
C LYS A 177 12.01 -4.88 3.77
N ASN A 178 12.50 -5.43 4.87
CA ASN A 178 11.85 -5.22 6.16
C ASN A 178 11.92 -3.74 6.56
N ASN A 179 10.77 -3.18 6.96
CA ASN A 179 10.63 -1.78 7.38
C ASN A 179 11.11 -0.77 6.32
N TYR A 180 10.78 -1.03 5.09
CA TYR A 180 11.06 -0.19 3.93
C TYR A 180 9.77 0.07 3.17
N GLY A 181 9.70 1.15 2.44
CA GLY A 181 8.53 1.41 1.62
C GLY A 181 8.64 2.64 0.75
N TYR A 182 7.54 2.96 0.14
CA TYR A 182 7.43 4.07 -0.79
C TYR A 182 6.05 4.71 -0.71
N PHE A 183 5.95 5.93 -1.22
CA PHE A 183 4.67 6.57 -1.54
C PHE A 183 4.76 7.42 -2.80
N PHE A 184 3.61 7.63 -3.42
CA PHE A 184 3.45 8.51 -4.57
C PHE A 184 2.05 9.14 -4.59
N SER A 185 1.93 10.23 -5.35
CA SER A 185 0.64 10.79 -5.72
C SER A 185 0.02 9.96 -6.84
N SER A 186 -1.17 9.41 -6.63
CA SER A 186 -1.83 8.64 -7.67
C SER A 186 -2.23 9.54 -8.83
N ASP A 187 -1.78 9.20 -10.04
CA ASP A 187 -2.14 9.85 -11.29
C ASP A 187 -2.09 8.86 -12.47
N LYS A 188 -2.42 9.35 -13.66
CA LYS A 188 -2.48 8.54 -14.90
C LYS A 188 -1.13 8.00 -15.39
N ASN A 189 -0.01 8.44 -14.80
CA ASN A 189 1.34 8.01 -15.18
C ASN A 189 2.01 7.16 -14.09
N SER A 190 1.36 6.99 -12.94
CA SER A 190 1.91 6.21 -11.83
C SER A 190 1.66 4.70 -12.01
N TRP A 191 2.15 4.16 -13.13
CA TRP A 191 2.00 2.76 -13.48
C TRP A 191 2.80 1.85 -12.54
N HIS A 192 2.10 0.96 -11.85
CA HIS A 192 2.73 0.04 -10.91
C HIS A 192 1.99 -1.29 -10.87
N GLY A 193 2.67 -2.31 -10.37
CA GLY A 193 2.15 -3.67 -10.27
C GLY A 193 3.13 -4.59 -9.58
N MET A 194 3.04 -5.86 -9.89
CA MET A 194 3.99 -6.87 -9.46
C MET A 194 3.96 -8.00 -10.49
N GLU A 195 5.06 -8.22 -11.18
CA GLU A 195 5.21 -9.37 -12.07
C GLU A 195 5.07 -10.69 -11.30
N LYS A 196 4.74 -11.75 -12.01
CA LYS A 196 4.64 -13.08 -11.40
C LYS A 196 6.02 -13.53 -10.95
N LYS A 197 6.18 -13.60 -9.62
CA LYS A 197 7.42 -14.00 -8.94
C LYS A 197 7.10 -15.07 -7.90
N GLU A 198 8.12 -15.82 -7.48
CA GLU A 198 7.92 -16.90 -6.52
C GLU A 198 7.90 -16.38 -5.09
N ILE A 199 6.74 -16.44 -4.44
CA ILE A 199 6.57 -16.20 -3.01
C ILE A 199 6.69 -17.56 -2.32
N GLN A 200 7.68 -17.71 -1.44
CA GLN A 200 7.95 -18.96 -0.73
C GLN A 200 6.97 -19.18 0.44
N LYS A 201 6.77 -18.14 1.24
CA LYS A 201 5.88 -18.13 2.40
C LYS A 201 4.78 -17.10 2.20
N ASP A 202 5.03 -15.88 2.65
CA ASP A 202 4.11 -14.75 2.61
C ASP A 202 4.85 -13.47 2.27
N ARG A 203 4.26 -12.66 1.39
CA ARG A 203 4.66 -11.27 1.21
C ARG A 203 3.73 -10.39 2.03
N ARG A 204 4.22 -9.82 3.13
CA ARG A 204 3.43 -8.98 4.03
C ARG A 204 3.78 -7.51 3.92
N CYS A 205 2.76 -6.68 3.93
CA CYS A 205 2.90 -5.23 3.89
C CYS A 205 1.65 -4.56 4.47
N ILE A 206 1.73 -3.25 4.70
CA ILE A 206 0.55 -2.41 4.87
C ILE A 206 0.45 -1.45 3.71
N GLN A 207 -0.77 -1.22 3.26
CA GLN A 207 -1.09 -0.16 2.31
C GLN A 207 -1.81 0.97 3.04
N ILE A 208 -1.31 2.18 2.86
CA ILE A 208 -1.88 3.40 3.38
C ILE A 208 -2.31 4.26 2.20
N ASN A 209 -3.53 4.75 2.24
CA ASN A 209 -4.02 5.72 1.26
C ASN A 209 -4.62 6.94 1.96
N TYR A 210 -4.47 8.12 1.34
CA TYR A 210 -5.41 9.22 1.54
C TYR A 210 -6.42 9.16 0.41
N VAL A 211 -7.71 9.12 0.77
CA VAL A 211 -8.82 8.90 -0.18
C VAL A 211 -9.90 9.97 -0.05
N THR A 212 -10.67 10.20 -1.12
CA THR A 212 -11.78 11.16 -1.11
C THR A 212 -13.10 10.56 -0.65
N PHE A 213 -13.23 9.23 -0.66
CA PHE A 213 -14.42 8.55 -0.14
C PHE A 213 -14.31 8.35 1.37
N LYS A 214 -15.46 8.25 2.02
CA LYS A 214 -15.56 8.12 3.48
C LYS A 214 -14.99 6.77 3.96
N THR A 215 -14.13 6.86 4.96
CA THR A 215 -13.71 5.75 5.83
C THR A 215 -13.97 6.12 7.29
N ASP A 216 -13.58 5.28 8.23
CA ASP A 216 -13.68 5.58 9.66
C ASP A 216 -12.71 6.67 10.14
N TRP A 217 -11.74 7.06 9.31
CA TRP A 217 -10.58 7.86 9.67
C TRP A 217 -10.49 9.18 8.88
N PRO A 218 -11.40 10.17 9.15
CA PRO A 218 -11.23 11.50 8.55
C PRO A 218 -9.93 12.14 9.02
N VAL A 219 -9.28 12.93 8.18
CA VAL A 219 -8.17 13.79 8.63
C VAL A 219 -8.70 14.88 9.58
N LEU A 220 -7.86 15.41 10.47
CA LEU A 220 -8.23 16.31 11.57
C LEU A 220 -7.68 17.72 11.35
#